data_657560e9886cab14bc9a6ea619721a8b
#
_entry.id   657560e9886cab14bc9a6ea619721a8b
#
_cell.length_a   1.000
_cell.length_b   1.000
_cell.length_c   1.000
_cell.angle_alpha   90.00
_cell.angle_beta   90.00
_cell.angle_gamma   90.00
#
_symmetry.space_group_name_H-M   'P 1'
#
loop_
_entity.id
_entity.type
_entity.pdbx_description
1 polymer ?
#
loop_
_entity_poly.entity_id
_entity_poly.type
_entity_poly.pdbx_seq_one_letter_code
_entity_poly.pdbx_strand_id
1 'polypeptide(L)'
;MKKNSALAYVGHNERGDREKDDFYPTPESATKSLLNRQKFQGDIWECACGNGAMSKVMIEQGYDVYSSDLIDRGYGEVGIDFLQSNKKVDNIVTNPPFNLATEFTLKAFELAKHKVVMLSKISYLEGVKRRELIFNKNKLEKVLIFTRRVPFKKESTQKLAGGLMAFGWFIYDVNYNGKPTIDWIWK
;
A
#
# COMPACT_ATOMS: atom_id res chain seq x y z
N MET A 1 -18.07 18.26 35.01
CA MET A 1 -17.18 18.77 33.94
C MET A 1 -16.70 17.60 33.09
N LYS A 2 -17.25 17.44 31.87
CA LYS A 2 -16.80 16.38 30.96
C LYS A 2 -15.50 16.86 30.30
N LYS A 3 -14.39 16.16 30.53
CA LYS A 3 -13.15 16.36 29.79
C LYS A 3 -13.39 15.87 28.34
N ASN A 4 -13.62 16.79 27.41
CA ASN A 4 -13.55 16.49 26.00
C ASN A 4 -12.11 16.18 25.68
N SER A 5 -11.78 14.92 25.44
CA SER A 5 -10.44 14.52 25.03
C SER A 5 -10.27 14.84 23.56
N ALA A 6 -9.42 15.81 23.24
CA ALA A 6 -8.95 16.11 21.90
C ALA A 6 -8.29 14.90 21.20
N LEU A 7 -8.01 13.84 21.96
CA LEU A 7 -7.44 12.56 21.50
C LEU A 7 -8.37 11.76 20.58
N ALA A 8 -9.69 11.97 20.63
CA ALA A 8 -10.63 11.31 19.74
C ALA A 8 -10.51 11.77 18.28
N TYR A 9 -9.93 12.93 18.03
CA TYR A 9 -9.75 13.49 16.66
C TYR A 9 -8.45 13.02 15.99
N VAL A 10 -7.51 12.41 16.70
CA VAL A 10 -6.17 12.08 16.19
C VAL A 10 -6.04 10.61 15.77
N GLY A 11 -7.16 9.88 15.62
CA GLY A 11 -7.12 8.51 15.07
C GLY A 11 -6.39 7.49 15.95
N HIS A 12 -6.30 7.73 17.26
CA HIS A 12 -5.95 6.69 18.22
C HIS A 12 -7.16 5.79 18.42
N ASN A 13 -7.26 4.75 17.59
CA ASN A 13 -8.11 3.63 17.94
C ASN A 13 -7.52 2.98 19.19
N GLU A 14 -8.33 2.87 20.22
CA GLU A 14 -8.00 2.14 21.44
C GLU A 14 -7.48 0.74 21.10
N ARG A 15 -6.51 0.27 21.85
CA ARG A 15 -5.89 -1.04 21.73
C ARG A 15 -6.96 -2.12 21.71
N GLY A 16 -7.27 -2.69 20.56
CA GLY A 16 -8.22 -3.79 20.43
C GLY A 16 -8.92 -3.93 19.09
N ASP A 17 -8.83 -2.94 18.21
CA ASP A 17 -9.62 -2.91 16.98
C ASP A 17 -8.78 -3.14 15.69
N ARG A 18 -7.48 -3.44 15.83
CA ARG A 18 -6.60 -3.78 14.73
C ARG A 18 -6.61 -5.28 14.47
N GLU A 19 -6.65 -5.65 13.18
CA GLU A 19 -6.41 -7.03 12.78
C GLU A 19 -4.97 -7.43 13.11
N LYS A 20 -4.79 -8.73 13.41
CA LYS A 20 -3.48 -9.31 13.62
C LYS A 20 -2.61 -9.03 12.39
N ASP A 21 -1.37 -8.62 12.63
CA ASP A 21 -0.37 -8.33 11.60
C ASP A 21 -0.76 -7.20 10.63
N ASP A 22 -1.70 -6.31 11.01
CA ASP A 22 -2.22 -5.21 10.17
C ASP A 22 -2.81 -5.70 8.83
N PHE A 23 -3.30 -6.94 8.76
CA PHE A 23 -3.80 -7.53 7.54
C PHE A 23 -5.23 -7.09 7.21
N TYR A 24 -5.36 -6.40 6.09
CA TYR A 24 -6.63 -5.95 5.51
C TYR A 24 -6.63 -6.26 4.01
N PRO A 25 -7.34 -7.30 3.55
CA PRO A 25 -7.45 -7.59 2.12
C PRO A 25 -7.87 -6.36 1.33
N THR A 26 -7.09 -6.03 0.30
CA THR A 26 -7.38 -4.87 -0.54
C THR A 26 -8.61 -5.15 -1.40
N PRO A 27 -9.65 -4.32 -1.36
CA PRO A 27 -10.81 -4.53 -2.21
C PRO A 27 -10.42 -4.51 -3.69
N GLU A 28 -11.03 -5.41 -4.46
CA GLU A 28 -10.82 -5.53 -5.90
C GLU A 28 -10.98 -4.18 -6.64
N SER A 29 -12.01 -3.41 -6.27
CA SER A 29 -12.26 -2.08 -6.83
C SER A 29 -11.09 -1.10 -6.64
N ALA A 30 -10.36 -1.22 -5.52
CA ALA A 30 -9.20 -0.37 -5.27
C ALA A 30 -8.04 -0.72 -6.21
N THR A 31 -7.77 -2.02 -6.43
CA THR A 31 -6.75 -2.47 -7.39
C THR A 31 -7.14 -2.13 -8.83
N LYS A 32 -8.38 -2.37 -9.23
CA LYS A 32 -8.88 -2.00 -10.56
C LYS A 32 -8.77 -0.51 -10.83
N SER A 33 -9.06 0.34 -9.84
CA SER A 33 -8.93 1.78 -9.99
C SER A 33 -7.49 2.24 -10.19
N LEU A 34 -6.51 1.57 -9.59
CA LEU A 34 -5.10 1.78 -9.88
C LEU A 34 -4.79 1.41 -11.34
N LEU A 35 -5.14 0.20 -11.76
CA LEU A 35 -4.79 -0.34 -13.08
C LEU A 35 -5.43 0.44 -14.26
N ASN A 36 -6.53 1.13 -14.01
CA ASN A 36 -7.16 2.04 -14.95
C ASN A 36 -6.35 3.33 -15.16
N ARG A 37 -5.52 3.71 -14.20
CA ARG A 37 -4.76 4.99 -14.22
C ARG A 37 -3.26 4.79 -14.36
N GLN A 38 -2.76 3.60 -14.06
CA GLN A 38 -1.35 3.25 -14.12
C GLN A 38 -1.17 1.92 -14.85
N LYS A 39 -0.31 1.94 -15.88
CA LYS A 39 0.14 0.73 -16.58
C LYS A 39 1.55 0.38 -16.16
N PHE A 40 1.87 -0.89 -16.20
CA PHE A 40 3.18 -1.44 -15.85
C PHE A 40 3.78 -2.15 -17.05
N GLN A 41 5.09 -2.06 -17.20
CA GLN A 41 5.88 -2.84 -18.15
C GLN A 41 6.74 -3.82 -17.35
N GLY A 42 6.83 -5.07 -17.82
CA GLY A 42 7.56 -6.13 -17.13
C GLY A 42 6.78 -6.75 -15.98
N ASP A 43 7.48 -7.49 -15.14
CA ASP A 43 6.91 -8.22 -14.02
C ASP A 43 6.52 -7.32 -12.84
N ILE A 44 5.61 -7.82 -12.02
CA ILE A 44 5.17 -7.14 -10.78
C ILE A 44 5.42 -8.07 -9.60
N TRP A 45 5.99 -7.55 -8.53
CA TRP A 45 6.02 -8.24 -7.25
C TRP A 45 5.01 -7.65 -6.27
N GLU A 46 4.05 -8.47 -5.84
CA GLU A 46 3.25 -8.21 -4.66
C GLU A 46 3.89 -8.89 -3.44
N CYS A 47 4.63 -8.12 -2.65
CA CYS A 47 5.53 -8.62 -1.61
C CYS A 47 4.90 -8.71 -0.21
N ALA A 48 3.62 -8.42 -0.08
CA ALA A 48 2.76 -8.61 1.09
C ALA A 48 1.37 -9.04 0.60
N CYS A 49 1.33 -10.16 -0.13
CA CYS A 49 0.18 -10.54 -0.95
C CYS A 49 -1.04 -10.99 -0.15
N GLY A 50 -0.84 -11.36 1.12
CA GLY A 50 -1.91 -11.85 1.96
C GLY A 50 -2.63 -13.05 1.33
N ASN A 51 -3.93 -12.95 1.16
CA ASN A 51 -4.76 -13.95 0.48
C ASN A 51 -4.84 -13.79 -1.05
N GLY A 52 -3.96 -12.97 -1.63
CA GLY A 52 -3.86 -12.73 -3.06
C GLY A 52 -4.92 -11.78 -3.63
N ALA A 53 -5.57 -10.98 -2.79
CA ALA A 53 -6.66 -10.11 -3.23
C ALA A 53 -6.26 -9.13 -4.35
N MET A 54 -5.04 -8.57 -4.31
CA MET A 54 -4.50 -7.72 -5.35
C MET A 54 -3.90 -8.51 -6.51
N SER A 55 -3.09 -9.53 -6.20
CA SER A 55 -2.43 -10.37 -7.19
C SER A 55 -3.41 -10.95 -8.20
N LYS A 56 -4.51 -11.52 -7.74
CA LYS A 56 -5.55 -12.09 -8.60
C LYS A 56 -6.09 -11.08 -9.60
N VAL A 57 -6.37 -9.84 -9.14
CA VAL A 57 -6.85 -8.76 -10.02
C VAL A 57 -5.79 -8.36 -11.03
N MET A 58 -4.51 -8.26 -10.65
CA MET A 58 -3.44 -7.92 -11.56
C MET A 58 -3.24 -9.01 -12.62
N ILE A 59 -3.28 -10.28 -12.24
CA ILE A 59 -3.18 -11.43 -13.15
C ILE A 59 -4.36 -11.45 -14.13
N GLU A 60 -5.59 -11.23 -13.66
CA GLU A 60 -6.78 -11.12 -14.53
C GLU A 60 -6.66 -9.99 -15.56
N GLN A 61 -5.89 -8.96 -15.27
CA GLN A 61 -5.60 -7.85 -16.19
C GLN A 61 -4.38 -8.12 -17.09
N GLY A 62 -3.84 -9.34 -17.05
CA GLY A 62 -2.77 -9.80 -17.95
C GLY A 62 -1.35 -9.48 -17.50
N TYR A 63 -1.13 -9.11 -16.23
CA TYR A 63 0.21 -8.91 -15.69
C TYR A 63 0.84 -10.21 -15.21
N ASP A 64 2.15 -10.34 -15.39
CA ASP A 64 2.96 -11.37 -14.73
C ASP A 64 3.24 -10.92 -13.28
N VAL A 65 2.73 -11.69 -12.31
CA VAL A 65 2.76 -11.30 -10.89
C VAL A 65 3.42 -12.38 -10.05
N TYR A 66 4.58 -12.05 -9.50
CA TYR A 66 5.15 -12.81 -8.41
C TYR A 66 4.53 -12.35 -7.08
N SER A 67 3.97 -13.29 -6.33
CA SER A 67 3.26 -13.02 -5.08
C SER A 67 3.95 -13.71 -3.93
N SER A 68 4.28 -12.98 -2.86
CA SER A 68 4.86 -13.55 -1.64
C SER A 68 4.36 -12.84 -0.39
N ASP A 69 4.43 -13.54 0.74
CA ASP A 69 4.13 -12.99 2.06
C ASP A 69 5.02 -13.63 3.11
N LEU A 70 5.25 -12.94 4.22
CA LEU A 70 5.92 -13.51 5.39
C LEU A 70 5.03 -14.53 6.10
N ILE A 71 3.72 -14.32 6.06
CA ILE A 71 2.72 -15.10 6.80
C ILE A 71 1.88 -15.89 5.80
N ASP A 72 1.68 -17.18 6.11
CA ASP A 72 0.77 -18.03 5.32
C ASP A 72 -0.69 -17.58 5.47
N ARG A 73 -1.26 -17.15 4.36
CA ARG A 73 -2.68 -16.79 4.24
C ARG A 73 -3.35 -17.51 3.06
N GLY A 74 -2.77 -18.63 2.67
CA GLY A 74 -3.30 -19.51 1.62
C GLY A 74 -3.05 -19.02 0.19
N TYR A 75 -2.08 -18.13 -0.02
CA TYR A 75 -1.75 -17.63 -1.36
C TYR A 75 -0.29 -17.16 -1.46
N GLY A 76 0.31 -17.37 -2.65
CA GLY A 76 1.67 -16.94 -2.96
C GLY A 76 2.76 -17.80 -2.30
N GLU A 77 3.99 -17.34 -2.42
CA GLU A 77 5.14 -17.96 -1.75
C GLU A 77 5.22 -17.47 -0.30
N VAL A 78 5.27 -18.42 0.63
CA VAL A 78 5.17 -18.14 2.07
C VAL A 78 6.54 -18.08 2.73
N GLY A 79 6.66 -17.31 3.80
CA GLY A 79 7.89 -17.20 4.60
C GLY A 79 8.92 -16.25 3.99
N ILE A 80 8.55 -15.47 3.00
CA ILE A 80 9.44 -14.50 2.36
C ILE A 80 9.39 -13.17 3.12
N ASP A 81 10.46 -12.87 3.84
CA ASP A 81 10.64 -11.54 4.42
C ASP A 81 11.10 -10.56 3.33
N PHE A 82 10.19 -9.71 2.88
CA PHE A 82 10.48 -8.70 1.88
C PHE A 82 11.64 -7.78 2.27
N LEU A 83 11.74 -7.40 3.54
CA LEU A 83 12.76 -6.48 4.01
C LEU A 83 14.18 -7.09 3.98
N GLN A 84 14.28 -8.43 3.99
CA GLN A 84 15.55 -9.16 3.88
C GLN A 84 15.84 -9.64 2.45
N SER A 85 14.89 -9.49 1.52
CA SER A 85 15.05 -9.98 0.14
C SER A 85 16.05 -9.16 -0.66
N ASN A 86 16.67 -9.81 -1.63
CA ASN A 86 17.55 -9.20 -2.65
C ASN A 86 17.01 -9.41 -4.08
N LYS A 87 15.79 -9.94 -4.22
CA LYS A 87 15.14 -10.19 -5.52
C LYS A 87 14.85 -8.88 -6.23
N LYS A 88 15.45 -8.71 -7.41
CA LYS A 88 15.16 -7.58 -8.30
C LYS A 88 13.97 -7.91 -9.20
N VAL A 89 13.12 -6.91 -9.42
CA VAL A 89 11.94 -7.01 -10.27
C VAL A 89 11.73 -5.70 -11.04
N ASP A 90 10.87 -5.73 -12.02
CA ASP A 90 10.57 -4.50 -12.79
C ASP A 90 9.71 -3.55 -11.95
N ASN A 91 8.67 -4.06 -11.31
CA ASN A 91 7.75 -3.23 -10.51
C ASN A 91 7.40 -3.90 -9.18
N ILE A 92 7.10 -3.08 -8.16
CA ILE A 92 6.54 -3.53 -6.88
C ILE A 92 5.20 -2.82 -6.67
N VAL A 93 4.13 -3.60 -6.46
CA VAL A 93 2.78 -3.08 -6.21
C VAL A 93 2.22 -3.81 -5.00
N THR A 94 2.00 -3.10 -3.89
CA THR A 94 1.58 -3.75 -2.65
C THR A 94 0.76 -2.83 -1.74
N ASN A 95 0.03 -3.45 -0.83
CA ASN A 95 -0.57 -2.84 0.36
C ASN A 95 0.25 -3.29 1.58
N PRO A 96 1.31 -2.57 1.96
CA PRO A 96 2.21 -3.01 3.02
C PRO A 96 1.55 -2.91 4.40
N PRO A 97 2.05 -3.64 5.42
CA PRO A 97 1.69 -3.37 6.81
C PRO A 97 1.93 -1.89 7.13
N PHE A 98 0.90 -1.19 7.63
CA PHE A 98 0.95 0.28 7.74
C PHE A 98 2.04 0.81 8.68
N ASN A 99 2.41 0.02 9.70
CA ASN A 99 3.50 0.33 10.62
C ASN A 99 4.89 0.19 9.97
N LEU A 100 5.02 -0.57 8.88
CA LEU A 100 6.26 -0.82 8.15
C LEU A 100 6.28 -0.13 6.77
N ALA A 101 5.30 0.71 6.46
CA ALA A 101 5.17 1.30 5.13
C ALA A 101 6.42 2.10 4.69
N THR A 102 7.13 2.72 5.63
CA THR A 102 8.38 3.45 5.35
C THR A 102 9.49 2.50 4.95
N GLU A 103 9.70 1.45 5.72
CA GLU A 103 10.71 0.42 5.49
C GLU A 103 10.44 -0.31 4.17
N PHE A 104 9.19 -0.67 3.90
CA PHE A 104 8.78 -1.27 2.64
C PHE A 104 9.05 -0.35 1.45
N THR A 105 8.74 0.95 1.56
CA THR A 105 9.01 1.90 0.46
C THR A 105 10.51 2.03 0.18
N LEU A 106 11.33 2.12 1.23
CA LEU A 106 12.79 2.21 1.07
C LEU A 106 13.36 0.94 0.45
N LYS A 107 12.94 -0.23 0.93
CA LYS A 107 13.36 -1.51 0.37
C LYS A 107 12.90 -1.69 -1.07
N ALA A 108 11.70 -1.26 -1.40
CA ALA A 108 11.18 -1.30 -2.75
C ALA A 108 11.99 -0.44 -3.73
N PHE A 109 12.51 0.72 -3.30
CA PHE A 109 13.41 1.53 -4.12
C PHE A 109 14.75 0.83 -4.43
N GLU A 110 15.20 -0.07 -3.56
CA GLU A 110 16.39 -0.87 -3.82
C GLU A 110 16.11 -1.98 -4.83
N LEU A 111 14.92 -2.57 -4.83
CA LEU A 111 14.61 -3.80 -5.55
C LEU A 111 13.95 -3.58 -6.90
N ALA A 112 13.10 -2.55 -7.04
CA ALA A 112 12.42 -2.26 -8.29
C ALA A 112 13.30 -1.53 -9.29
N LYS A 113 13.14 -1.85 -10.59
CA LYS A 113 13.81 -1.16 -11.71
C LYS A 113 13.00 0.04 -12.21
N HIS A 114 11.67 -0.01 -12.09
CA HIS A 114 10.75 0.98 -12.63
C HIS A 114 9.82 1.55 -11.57
N LYS A 115 8.66 0.94 -11.35
CA LYS A 115 7.63 1.51 -10.47
C LYS A 115 7.57 0.83 -9.11
N VAL A 116 7.33 1.66 -8.11
CA VAL A 116 6.95 1.23 -6.76
C VAL A 116 5.60 1.86 -6.45
N VAL A 117 4.61 1.03 -6.15
CA VAL A 117 3.26 1.50 -5.86
C VAL A 117 2.80 0.96 -4.51
N MET A 118 2.50 1.88 -3.60
CA MET A 118 2.09 1.56 -2.24
C MET A 118 0.69 2.09 -1.95
N LEU A 119 -0.20 1.22 -1.46
CA LEU A 119 -1.46 1.66 -0.89
C LEU A 119 -1.20 2.14 0.53
N SER A 120 -1.48 3.41 0.79
CA SER A 120 -1.21 4.00 2.10
C SER A 120 -2.25 5.04 2.49
N LYS A 121 -2.31 5.35 3.78
CA LYS A 121 -3.11 6.47 4.30
C LYS A 121 -2.57 7.78 3.74
N ILE A 122 -3.43 8.76 3.46
CA ILE A 122 -2.99 10.08 2.97
C ILE A 122 -2.08 10.79 4.00
N SER A 123 -2.27 10.53 5.29
CA SER A 123 -1.36 11.01 6.33
C SER A 123 0.09 10.49 6.20
N TYR A 124 0.34 9.54 5.30
CA TYR A 124 1.70 9.11 4.96
C TYR A 124 2.54 10.23 4.33
N LEU A 125 1.92 11.22 3.70
CA LEU A 125 2.60 12.43 3.19
C LEU A 125 3.19 13.31 4.32
N GLU A 126 2.74 13.14 5.54
CA GLU A 126 3.17 13.88 6.70
C GLU A 126 4.35 13.20 7.40
N GLY A 127 5.20 13.98 8.04
CA GLY A 127 6.27 13.49 8.93
C GLY A 127 7.68 13.83 8.45
N VAL A 128 8.48 14.38 9.36
CA VAL A 128 9.86 14.82 9.10
C VAL A 128 10.73 13.69 8.59
N LYS A 129 10.70 12.54 9.28
CA LYS A 129 11.49 11.35 8.91
C LYS A 129 11.17 10.86 7.49
N ARG A 130 9.88 10.82 7.10
CA ARG A 130 9.49 10.41 5.74
C ARG A 130 9.90 11.42 4.68
N ARG A 131 9.80 12.72 5.01
CA ARG A 131 10.31 13.77 4.12
C ARG A 131 11.79 13.54 3.81
N GLU A 132 12.61 13.31 4.81
CA GLU A 132 14.06 13.13 4.66
C GLU A 132 14.41 11.85 3.90
N LEU A 133 13.80 10.71 4.29
CA LEU A 133 14.20 9.40 3.79
C LEU A 133 13.57 9.05 2.43
N ILE A 134 12.37 9.56 2.14
CA ILE A 134 11.58 9.18 0.96
C ILE A 134 11.36 10.37 0.03
N PHE A 135 10.70 11.44 0.51
CA PHE A 135 10.20 12.46 -0.40
C PHE A 135 11.32 13.36 -0.96
N ASN A 136 12.37 13.60 -0.20
CA ASN A 136 13.57 14.32 -0.69
C ASN A 136 14.35 13.56 -1.77
N LYS A 137 14.02 12.26 -2.01
CA LYS A 137 14.61 11.50 -3.14
C LYS A 137 13.95 11.84 -4.48
N ASN A 138 12.91 12.65 -4.49
CA ASN A 138 12.15 13.10 -5.68
C ASN A 138 11.61 11.95 -6.56
N LYS A 139 11.43 10.76 -6.00
CA LYS A 139 10.91 9.59 -6.72
C LYS A 139 9.39 9.49 -6.71
N LEU A 140 8.69 10.23 -5.86
CA LEU A 140 7.24 10.29 -5.85
C LEU A 140 6.77 11.00 -7.12
N GLU A 141 6.13 10.25 -8.01
CA GLU A 141 5.61 10.77 -9.28
C GLU A 141 4.17 11.27 -9.12
N LYS A 142 3.35 10.46 -8.44
CA LYS A 142 1.91 10.74 -8.33
C LYS A 142 1.29 10.15 -7.07
N VAL A 143 0.30 10.85 -6.54
CA VAL A 143 -0.62 10.31 -5.53
C VAL A 143 -2.03 10.28 -6.11
N LEU A 144 -2.62 9.08 -6.20
CA LEU A 144 -4.01 8.90 -6.59
C LEU A 144 -4.88 8.78 -5.36
N ILE A 145 -5.63 9.82 -5.04
CA ILE A 145 -6.43 9.89 -3.82
C ILE A 145 -7.83 9.30 -4.07
N PHE A 146 -8.26 8.37 -3.21
CA PHE A 146 -9.63 7.87 -3.28
C PHE A 146 -10.62 8.96 -2.82
N THR A 147 -11.58 9.31 -3.66
CA THR A 147 -12.64 10.28 -3.35
C THR A 147 -13.68 9.74 -2.37
N ARG A 148 -13.70 8.42 -2.16
CA ARG A 148 -14.53 7.75 -1.14
C ARG A 148 -13.66 6.87 -0.28
N ARG A 149 -14.16 6.43 0.85
CA ARG A 149 -13.44 5.51 1.75
C ARG A 149 -13.26 4.16 1.09
N VAL A 150 -12.04 3.62 1.12
CA VAL A 150 -11.76 2.26 0.68
C VAL A 150 -12.46 1.29 1.66
N PRO A 151 -13.35 0.42 1.18
CA PRO A 151 -14.14 -0.45 2.04
C PRO A 151 -13.34 -1.70 2.47
N PHE A 152 -12.28 -1.49 3.24
CA PHE A 152 -11.56 -2.62 3.84
C PHE A 152 -12.49 -3.41 4.75
N LYS A 153 -12.41 -4.73 4.65
CA LYS A 153 -13.08 -5.64 5.58
C LYS A 153 -12.06 -6.24 6.52
N LYS A 154 -12.45 -6.40 7.77
CA LYS A 154 -11.67 -7.20 8.71
C LYS A 154 -11.79 -8.66 8.32
N GLU A 155 -10.69 -9.37 8.21
CA GLU A 155 -10.70 -10.81 7.89
C GLU A 155 -11.45 -11.60 8.94
N SER A 156 -11.20 -11.30 10.22
CA SER A 156 -11.77 -11.98 11.37
C SER A 156 -13.30 -11.90 11.47
N THR A 157 -13.91 -10.80 11.02
CA THR A 157 -15.34 -10.55 11.22
C THR A 157 -16.11 -10.24 9.94
N GLN A 158 -15.41 -10.08 8.80
CA GLN A 158 -15.98 -9.59 7.53
C GLN A 158 -16.69 -8.23 7.61
N LYS A 159 -16.60 -7.55 8.78
CA LYS A 159 -17.15 -6.21 8.97
C LYS A 159 -16.20 -5.18 8.35
N LEU A 160 -16.76 -4.07 7.91
CA LEU A 160 -15.97 -2.94 7.41
C LEU A 160 -15.03 -2.45 8.52
N ALA A 161 -13.75 -2.41 8.22
CA ALA A 161 -12.78 -1.74 9.07
C ALA A 161 -13.08 -0.24 9.00
N GLY A 162 -13.43 0.38 10.12
CA GLY A 162 -13.98 1.72 10.25
C GLY A 162 -13.37 2.78 9.36
N GLY A 163 -14.21 3.48 8.60
CA GLY A 163 -13.87 4.34 7.46
C GLY A 163 -13.38 5.75 7.78
N LEU A 164 -12.69 5.99 8.90
CA LEU A 164 -12.22 7.36 9.23
C LEU A 164 -11.02 7.81 8.39
N MET A 165 -10.21 6.89 7.89
CA MET A 165 -8.95 7.22 7.20
C MET A 165 -9.15 7.37 5.69
N ALA A 166 -8.54 8.41 5.12
CA ALA A 166 -8.39 8.55 3.68
C ALA A 166 -7.17 7.75 3.20
N PHE A 167 -7.31 7.10 2.06
CA PHE A 167 -6.27 6.31 1.41
C PHE A 167 -5.97 6.84 0.02
N GLY A 168 -4.80 6.47 -0.49
CA GLY A 168 -4.39 6.71 -1.85
C GLY A 168 -3.31 5.74 -2.30
N TRP A 169 -3.14 5.63 -3.60
CA TRP A 169 -2.00 4.97 -4.21
C TRP A 169 -0.86 5.96 -4.35
N PHE A 170 0.25 5.64 -3.74
CA PHE A 170 1.51 6.38 -3.86
C PHE A 170 2.33 5.72 -4.95
N ILE A 171 2.46 6.40 -6.08
CA ILE A 171 3.17 5.90 -7.26
C ILE A 171 4.53 6.59 -7.30
N TYR A 172 5.56 5.80 -7.18
CA TYR A 172 6.95 6.22 -7.33
C TYR A 172 7.51 5.63 -8.62
N ASP A 173 8.39 6.38 -9.28
CA ASP A 173 9.26 5.85 -10.32
C ASP A 173 10.70 6.02 -9.85
N VAL A 174 11.48 4.92 -9.88
CA VAL A 174 12.86 4.94 -9.36
C VAL A 174 13.77 5.86 -10.19
N ASN A 175 13.36 6.19 -11.42
CA ASN A 175 14.06 7.08 -12.33
C ASN A 175 13.46 8.49 -12.38
N TYR A 176 12.36 8.74 -11.66
CA TYR A 176 11.72 10.05 -11.60
C TYR A 176 12.56 11.04 -10.81
N ASN A 177 12.58 12.28 -11.27
CA ASN A 177 13.22 13.40 -10.58
C ASN A 177 12.43 14.69 -10.83
N GLY A 178 11.18 14.69 -10.42
CA GLY A 178 10.27 15.80 -10.61
C GLY A 178 9.44 16.11 -9.38
N LYS A 179 8.53 17.06 -9.53
CA LYS A 179 7.54 17.36 -8.48
C LYS A 179 6.39 16.39 -8.57
N PRO A 180 5.91 15.84 -7.46
CA PRO A 180 4.76 14.93 -7.47
C PRO A 180 3.49 15.64 -7.92
N THR A 181 2.61 14.87 -8.57
CA THR A 181 1.26 15.30 -8.92
C THR A 181 0.22 14.63 -8.03
N ILE A 182 -0.92 15.27 -7.87
CA ILE A 182 -2.08 14.70 -7.16
C ILE A 182 -3.21 14.56 -8.16
N ASP A 183 -3.87 13.41 -8.14
CA ASP A 183 -5.08 13.17 -8.90
C ASP A 183 -6.07 12.37 -8.05
N TRP A 184 -7.34 12.35 -8.46
CA TRP A 184 -8.39 11.66 -7.73
C TRP A 184 -8.91 10.48 -8.52
N ILE A 185 -9.12 9.40 -7.79
CA ILE A 185 -9.70 8.19 -8.35
C ILE A 185 -10.92 7.76 -7.57
N TRP A 186 -11.86 7.25 -8.30
CA TRP A 186 -12.91 6.40 -7.77
C TRP A 186 -13.55 5.64 -8.91
N LYS A 187 -13.77 4.34 -8.58
CA LYS A 187 -14.61 3.42 -9.16
C LYS A 187 -14.62 2.56 -9.98
#